data_296828b24f60b311524e3c1337fae288
#
_entry.id   296828b24f60b311524e3c1337fae288
#
_cell.length_a   1.000
_cell.length_b   1.000
_cell.length_c   1.000
_cell.angle_alpha   90.00
_cell.angle_beta   90.00
_cell.angle_gamma   90.00
#
_symmetry.space_group_name_H-M   'P 1'
#
loop_
_entity.id
_entity.type
_entity.pdbx_description
1 polymer ?
#
loop_
_entity_poly.entity_id
_entity_poly.type
_entity_poly.pdbx_seq_one_letter_code
_entity_poly.pdbx_strand_id
1 'polypeptide(L)'
;MAQVLAVPGDRRHGFDFKRSFSHDFGRITGIAVSNENNVLLCDYIKNQLLLFDEEGNYLNYLPLTSSPWDVAISNQNTAFVTMPTEQCILQVDPDKLCICSKTVFEHPNTFISCVSSEMSTTEPGNIYVGFVSGGRSMAAQIMEGVLIIK
;
A
#
# COMPACT_ATOMS: atom_id res chain seq x y z
N MET A 1 -3.30 -21.55 0.09
CA MET A 1 -4.36 -21.07 1.02
C MET A 1 -3.78 -21.08 2.43
N ALA A 2 -3.60 -19.94 3.06
CA ALA A 2 -3.23 -19.88 4.47
C ALA A 2 -4.52 -19.90 5.28
N GLN A 3 -4.83 -21.01 5.94
CA GLN A 3 -5.89 -21.04 6.95
C GLN A 3 -5.33 -20.48 8.24
N VAL A 4 -5.87 -19.35 8.68
CA VAL A 4 -5.67 -18.91 10.06
C VAL A 4 -6.58 -19.76 10.94
N LEU A 5 -5.99 -20.75 11.62
CA LEU A 5 -6.71 -21.52 12.62
C LEU A 5 -6.89 -20.63 13.85
N ALA A 6 -8.10 -20.13 14.08
CA ALA A 6 -8.45 -19.47 15.34
C ALA A 6 -8.37 -20.52 16.47
N VAL A 7 -7.58 -20.23 17.51
CA VAL A 7 -7.54 -21.05 18.71
C VAL A 7 -8.82 -20.80 19.51
N PRO A 8 -9.69 -21.78 19.73
CA PRO A 8 -10.91 -21.59 20.51
C PRO A 8 -10.58 -21.12 21.94
N GLY A 9 -11.09 -19.96 22.32
CA GLY A 9 -11.01 -19.45 23.70
C GLY A 9 -10.13 -18.21 23.90
N ASP A 10 -9.32 -17.76 22.95
CA ASP A 10 -8.57 -16.52 23.06
C ASP A 10 -9.36 -15.34 22.49
N ARG A 11 -10.06 -14.62 23.33
CA ARG A 11 -10.86 -13.45 22.95
C ARG A 11 -10.05 -12.16 22.80
N ARG A 12 -8.76 -12.18 23.03
CA ARG A 12 -7.94 -10.95 23.06
C ARG A 12 -7.49 -10.49 21.68
N HIS A 13 -7.54 -11.37 20.68
CA HIS A 13 -7.15 -11.09 19.28
C HIS A 13 -8.01 -11.86 18.28
N GLY A 14 -9.32 -11.92 18.50
CA GLY A 14 -10.22 -12.61 17.59
C GLY A 14 -10.38 -11.85 16.26
N PHE A 15 -9.85 -12.43 15.19
CA PHE A 15 -10.22 -12.02 13.84
C PHE A 15 -11.37 -12.91 13.38
N ASP A 16 -12.51 -12.30 13.08
CA ASP A 16 -13.61 -13.00 12.42
C ASP A 16 -13.36 -13.05 10.94
N PHE A 17 -13.26 -14.27 10.39
CA PHE A 17 -13.26 -14.44 8.94
C PHE A 17 -14.63 -14.01 8.38
N LYS A 18 -14.63 -12.98 7.55
CA LYS A 18 -15.86 -12.48 6.93
C LYS A 18 -16.12 -13.16 5.58
N ARG A 19 -15.13 -13.09 4.68
CA ARG A 19 -15.24 -13.64 3.33
C ARG A 19 -13.88 -13.73 2.65
N SER A 20 -13.82 -14.48 1.56
CA SER A 20 -12.71 -14.44 0.61
C SER A 20 -13.23 -14.22 -0.79
N PHE A 21 -12.42 -13.62 -1.62
CA PHE A 21 -12.67 -13.48 -3.05
C PHE A 21 -11.40 -13.90 -3.82
N SER A 22 -11.58 -14.24 -5.09
CA SER A 22 -10.49 -14.59 -5.98
C SER A 22 -10.52 -13.73 -7.24
N HIS A 23 -9.35 -13.39 -7.73
CA HIS A 23 -9.12 -12.66 -8.97
C HIS A 23 -7.83 -13.20 -9.59
N ASP A 24 -7.58 -12.89 -10.85
CA ASP A 24 -6.30 -13.21 -11.47
C ASP A 24 -5.20 -12.26 -10.93
N PHE A 25 -4.80 -12.50 -9.69
CA PHE A 25 -3.74 -11.74 -9.03
C PHE A 25 -2.36 -12.16 -9.54
N GLY A 26 -1.46 -11.19 -9.66
CA GLY A 26 -0.04 -11.44 -9.70
C GLY A 26 0.51 -11.67 -8.30
N ARG A 27 1.26 -10.70 -7.77
CA ARG A 27 1.77 -10.72 -6.38
C ARG A 27 1.31 -9.47 -5.66
N ILE A 28 0.43 -9.64 -4.69
CA ILE A 28 -0.05 -8.54 -3.86
C ILE A 28 0.99 -8.22 -2.78
N THR A 29 1.42 -6.96 -2.74
CA THR A 29 2.44 -6.46 -1.80
C THR A 29 1.91 -5.40 -0.84
N GLY A 30 0.86 -4.67 -1.22
CA GLY A 30 0.25 -3.64 -0.40
C GLY A 30 -1.27 -3.70 -0.48
N ILE A 31 -1.93 -3.30 0.60
CA ILE A 31 -3.39 -3.20 0.71
C ILE A 31 -3.77 -1.99 1.55
N ALA A 32 -4.78 -1.24 1.09
CA ALA A 32 -5.38 -0.15 1.84
C ALA A 32 -6.88 -0.05 1.55
N VAL A 33 -7.61 0.64 2.41
CA VAL A 33 -9.07 0.82 2.28
C VAL A 33 -9.38 2.31 2.22
N SER A 34 -10.15 2.73 1.22
CA SER A 34 -10.59 4.11 1.04
C SER A 34 -11.71 4.50 2.00
N ASN A 35 -12.02 5.80 2.06
CA ASN A 35 -13.15 6.29 2.85
C ASN A 35 -14.53 5.81 2.33
N GLU A 36 -14.60 5.35 1.09
CA GLU A 36 -15.78 4.73 0.50
C GLU A 36 -15.83 3.20 0.70
N ASN A 37 -14.94 2.66 1.56
CA ASN A 37 -14.77 1.23 1.83
C ASN A 37 -14.27 0.42 0.63
N ASN A 38 -13.76 1.06 -0.41
CA ASN A 38 -13.12 0.34 -1.51
C ASN A 38 -11.73 -0.15 -1.10
N VAL A 39 -11.37 -1.34 -1.53
CA VAL A 39 -10.09 -2.00 -1.25
C VAL A 39 -9.14 -1.78 -2.41
N LEU A 40 -8.03 -1.11 -2.14
CA LEU A 40 -6.95 -0.86 -3.11
C LEU A 40 -5.80 -1.83 -2.86
N LEU A 41 -5.37 -2.54 -3.91
CA LEU A 41 -4.30 -3.53 -3.85
C LEU A 41 -3.16 -3.15 -4.79
N CYS A 42 -1.92 -3.29 -4.32
CA CYS A 42 -0.72 -3.24 -5.15
C CYS A 42 -0.44 -4.61 -5.77
N ASP A 43 -0.55 -4.75 -7.08
CA ASP A 43 -0.13 -5.96 -7.80
C ASP A 43 1.25 -5.73 -8.41
N TYR A 44 2.26 -6.23 -7.71
CA TYR A 44 3.67 -6.05 -8.06
C TYR A 44 4.04 -6.65 -9.43
N ILE A 45 3.59 -7.86 -9.71
CA ILE A 45 3.97 -8.58 -10.94
C ILE A 45 3.30 -7.96 -12.16
N LYS A 46 2.07 -7.50 -12.04
CA LYS A 46 1.30 -6.95 -13.15
C LYS A 46 1.45 -5.43 -13.30
N ASN A 47 2.28 -4.79 -12.47
CA ASN A 47 2.50 -3.33 -12.50
C ASN A 47 1.19 -2.54 -12.49
N GLN A 48 0.33 -2.80 -11.50
CA GLN A 48 -0.98 -2.16 -11.44
C GLN A 48 -1.48 -2.00 -10.02
N LEU A 49 -2.43 -1.05 -9.86
CA LEU A 49 -3.30 -1.02 -8.70
C LEU A 49 -4.64 -1.64 -9.09
N LEU A 50 -5.19 -2.43 -8.20
CA LEU A 50 -6.51 -3.05 -8.36
C LEU A 50 -7.48 -2.43 -7.36
N LEU A 51 -8.71 -2.19 -7.78
CA LEU A 51 -9.79 -1.66 -6.96
C LEU A 51 -10.92 -2.67 -6.86
N PHE A 52 -11.33 -2.94 -5.63
CA PHE A 52 -12.47 -3.79 -5.28
C PHE A 52 -13.41 -3.03 -4.36
N ASP A 53 -14.69 -3.36 -4.39
CA ASP A 53 -15.63 -2.87 -3.39
C ASP A 53 -15.51 -3.65 -2.06
N GLU A 54 -16.29 -3.25 -1.06
CA GLU A 54 -16.28 -3.90 0.26
C GLU A 54 -16.78 -5.35 0.24
N GLU A 55 -17.52 -5.76 -0.79
CA GLU A 55 -17.96 -7.14 -1.01
C GLU A 55 -16.90 -8.00 -1.71
N GLY A 56 -15.83 -7.38 -2.22
CA GLY A 56 -14.77 -8.06 -2.96
C GLY A 56 -15.08 -8.20 -4.45
N ASN A 57 -16.01 -7.44 -4.99
CA ASN A 57 -16.25 -7.37 -6.43
C ASN A 57 -15.18 -6.49 -7.07
N TYR A 58 -14.59 -6.98 -8.16
CA TYR A 58 -13.64 -6.21 -8.94
C TYR A 58 -14.33 -5.01 -9.60
N LEU A 59 -13.77 -3.82 -9.39
CA LEU A 59 -14.28 -2.57 -9.95
C LEU A 59 -13.45 -2.09 -11.14
N ASN A 60 -12.13 -1.93 -10.94
CA ASN A 60 -11.25 -1.34 -11.95
C ASN A 60 -9.77 -1.60 -11.62
N TYR A 61 -8.87 -1.19 -12.54
CA TYR A 61 -7.44 -1.18 -12.31
C TYR A 61 -6.78 0.06 -12.90
N LEU A 62 -5.64 0.44 -12.34
CA LEU A 62 -4.76 1.51 -12.84
C LEU A 62 -3.44 0.89 -13.25
N PRO A 63 -3.09 0.87 -14.56
CA PRO A 63 -1.78 0.43 -15.00
C PRO A 63 -0.71 1.42 -14.56
N LEU A 64 0.43 0.91 -14.13
CA LEU A 64 1.57 1.69 -13.67
C LEU A 64 2.79 1.44 -14.57
N THR A 65 3.73 2.38 -14.56
CA THR A 65 4.97 2.31 -15.34
C THR A 65 5.98 1.31 -14.78
N SER A 66 5.86 0.97 -13.50
CA SER A 66 6.68 -0.04 -12.81
C SER A 66 5.91 -0.68 -11.65
N SER A 67 6.57 -1.60 -10.96
CA SER A 67 5.95 -2.39 -9.90
C SER A 67 5.66 -1.55 -8.65
N PRO A 68 4.42 -1.46 -8.18
CA PRO A 68 4.09 -0.87 -6.89
C PRO A 68 4.49 -1.83 -5.76
N TRP A 69 4.87 -1.29 -4.60
CA TRP A 69 5.25 -2.11 -3.47
C TRP A 69 4.28 -2.02 -2.30
N ASP A 70 3.98 -0.81 -1.85
CA ASP A 70 3.11 -0.60 -0.70
C ASP A 70 2.17 0.58 -0.93
N VAL A 71 1.07 0.62 -0.19
CA VAL A 71 0.05 1.67 -0.28
C VAL A 71 -0.52 2.01 1.09
N ALA A 72 -0.67 3.31 1.35
CA ALA A 72 -1.43 3.82 2.49
C ALA A 72 -2.41 4.91 2.02
N ILE A 73 -3.53 5.03 2.71
CA ILE A 73 -4.54 6.05 2.42
C ILE A 73 -4.62 7.00 3.61
N SER A 74 -4.53 8.31 3.33
CA SER A 74 -4.66 9.35 4.34
C SER A 74 -6.10 9.60 4.75
N ASN A 75 -6.29 10.34 5.84
CA ASN A 75 -7.62 10.79 6.29
C ASN A 75 -8.34 11.70 5.26
N GLN A 76 -7.61 12.26 4.30
CA GLN A 76 -8.18 13.03 3.18
C GLN A 76 -8.51 12.16 1.96
N ASN A 77 -8.53 10.85 2.12
CA ASN A 77 -8.81 9.89 1.06
C ASN A 77 -7.84 10.00 -0.13
N THR A 78 -6.57 10.23 0.14
CA THR A 78 -5.51 10.20 -0.88
C THR A 78 -4.65 8.96 -0.64
N ALA A 79 -4.49 8.14 -1.66
CA ALA A 79 -3.61 6.98 -1.62
C ALA A 79 -2.18 7.38 -1.97
N PHE A 80 -1.22 6.91 -1.18
CA PHE A 80 0.21 7.06 -1.41
C PHE A 80 0.79 5.69 -1.73
N VAL A 81 1.33 5.55 -2.93
CA VAL A 81 1.83 4.28 -3.47
C VAL A 81 3.33 4.37 -3.65
N THR A 82 4.07 3.47 -3.03
CA THR A 82 5.52 3.40 -3.19
C THR A 82 5.89 2.67 -4.48
N MET A 83 6.81 3.27 -5.24
CA MET A 83 7.35 2.77 -6.50
C MET A 83 8.87 2.63 -6.38
N PRO A 84 9.38 1.52 -5.81
CA PRO A 84 10.80 1.40 -5.47
C PRO A 84 11.74 1.51 -6.68
N THR A 85 11.37 0.94 -7.81
CA THR A 85 12.19 0.97 -9.04
C THR A 85 12.34 2.39 -9.60
N GLU A 86 11.32 3.23 -9.45
CA GLU A 86 11.34 4.62 -9.90
C GLU A 86 11.77 5.59 -8.78
N GLN A 87 12.04 5.08 -7.60
CA GLN A 87 12.38 5.87 -6.40
C GLN A 87 11.38 7.01 -6.17
N CYS A 88 10.09 6.71 -6.27
CA CYS A 88 9.05 7.70 -6.14
C CYS A 88 7.85 7.20 -5.34
N ILE A 89 7.02 8.16 -4.95
CA ILE A 89 5.68 7.92 -4.41
C ILE A 89 4.69 8.57 -5.36
N LEU A 90 3.66 7.81 -5.72
CA LEU A 90 2.50 8.34 -6.42
C LEU A 90 1.42 8.73 -5.42
N GLN A 91 0.79 9.87 -5.65
CA GLN A 91 -0.47 10.21 -5.03
C GLN A 91 -1.60 9.85 -6.00
N VAL A 92 -2.54 9.06 -5.52
CA VAL A 92 -3.62 8.50 -6.33
C VAL A 92 -4.95 8.81 -5.63
N ASP A 93 -5.95 9.23 -6.40
CA ASP A 93 -7.34 9.22 -5.92
C ASP A 93 -7.79 7.74 -5.89
N PRO A 94 -8.06 7.16 -4.71
CA PRO A 94 -8.26 5.72 -4.60
C PRO A 94 -9.58 5.25 -5.23
N ASP A 95 -10.58 6.11 -5.28
CA ASP A 95 -11.92 5.73 -5.76
C ASP A 95 -12.07 5.98 -7.28
N LYS A 96 -11.37 6.97 -7.81
CA LYS A 96 -11.33 7.24 -9.27
C LYS A 96 -10.19 6.55 -10.00
N LEU A 97 -9.21 5.99 -9.26
CA LEU A 97 -7.99 5.40 -9.82
C LEU A 97 -7.26 6.33 -10.81
N CYS A 98 -7.00 7.56 -10.40
CA CYS A 98 -6.22 8.50 -11.19
C CYS A 98 -5.01 9.02 -10.40
N ILE A 99 -3.87 9.14 -11.08
CA ILE A 99 -2.65 9.70 -10.51
C ILE A 99 -2.81 11.22 -10.39
N CYS A 100 -2.72 11.73 -9.16
CA CYS A 100 -2.81 13.17 -8.87
C CYS A 100 -1.43 13.84 -8.92
N SER A 101 -0.41 13.18 -8.39
CA SER A 101 0.96 13.68 -8.40
C SER A 101 1.99 12.57 -8.24
N LYS A 102 3.26 12.91 -8.48
CA LYS A 102 4.42 12.01 -8.32
C LYS A 102 5.53 12.78 -7.61
N THR A 103 6.04 12.23 -6.51
CA THR A 103 7.20 12.76 -5.79
C THR A 103 8.39 11.82 -6.00
N VAL A 104 9.45 12.32 -6.61
CA VAL A 104 10.68 11.55 -6.86
C VAL A 104 11.71 11.88 -5.78
N PHE A 105 12.40 10.87 -5.28
CA PHE A 105 13.46 11.01 -4.29
C PHE A 105 14.83 10.85 -4.97
N GLU A 106 15.58 11.93 -5.03
CA GLU A 106 16.91 11.95 -5.67
C GLU A 106 18.00 11.45 -4.71
N HIS A 107 17.86 10.24 -4.20
CA HIS A 107 18.92 9.62 -3.40
C HIS A 107 19.44 8.36 -4.10
N PRO A 108 20.70 8.33 -4.54
CA PRO A 108 21.27 7.14 -5.17
C PRO A 108 21.28 5.98 -4.17
N ASN A 109 20.88 4.81 -4.64
CA ASN A 109 20.83 3.56 -3.86
C ASN A 109 19.81 3.53 -2.70
N THR A 110 18.74 4.32 -2.79
CA THR A 110 17.67 4.32 -1.79
C THR A 110 16.48 3.53 -2.32
N PHE A 111 16.01 2.56 -1.55
CA PHE A 111 14.78 1.83 -1.81
C PHE A 111 13.68 2.34 -0.90
N ILE A 112 12.60 2.85 -1.48
CA ILE A 112 11.38 3.17 -0.73
C ILE A 112 10.63 1.86 -0.49
N SER A 113 10.52 1.44 0.77
CA SER A 113 10.03 0.12 1.11
C SER A 113 8.62 0.11 1.69
N CYS A 114 8.19 1.17 2.36
CA CYS A 114 6.88 1.21 2.98
C CYS A 114 6.34 2.64 3.08
N VAL A 115 5.04 2.73 3.24
CA VAL A 115 4.34 3.98 3.49
C VAL A 115 3.29 3.77 4.57
N SER A 116 3.10 4.76 5.42
CA SER A 116 2.04 4.78 6.42
C SER A 116 1.48 6.19 6.53
N SER A 117 0.22 6.30 6.85
CA SER A 117 -0.47 7.57 7.07
C SER A 117 -0.85 7.74 8.53
N GLU A 118 -0.74 8.96 9.03
CA GLU A 118 -1.25 9.30 10.36
C GLU A 118 -2.76 9.54 10.27
N MET A 119 -3.50 8.91 11.17
CA MET A 119 -4.93 9.16 11.36
C MET A 119 -5.11 10.37 12.28
N SER A 120 -5.28 11.55 11.68
CA SER A 120 -5.66 12.76 12.40
C SER A 120 -7.10 13.15 12.09
N THR A 121 -7.84 13.59 13.10
CA THR A 121 -9.25 13.99 12.92
C THR A 121 -9.42 15.48 12.61
N THR A 122 -8.38 16.28 12.76
CA THR A 122 -8.47 17.76 12.70
C THR A 122 -7.57 18.43 11.67
N GLU A 123 -6.51 17.74 11.23
CA GLU A 123 -5.51 18.29 10.30
C GLU A 123 -5.09 17.23 9.28
N PRO A 124 -4.55 17.63 8.12
CA PRO A 124 -3.90 16.66 7.23
C PRO A 124 -2.82 15.90 8.01
N GLY A 125 -3.00 14.59 8.15
CA GLY A 125 -2.04 13.74 8.83
C GLY A 125 -0.71 13.65 8.07
N ASN A 126 0.37 13.36 8.78
CA ASN A 126 1.67 13.13 8.18
C ASN A 126 1.67 11.80 7.40
N ILE A 127 2.44 11.76 6.31
CA ILE A 127 2.76 10.53 5.60
C ILE A 127 4.18 10.13 5.96
N TYR A 128 4.35 8.92 6.48
CA TYR A 128 5.63 8.34 6.86
C TYR A 128 6.08 7.40 5.76
N VAL A 129 7.29 7.61 5.26
CA VAL A 129 7.89 6.79 4.22
C VAL A 129 9.13 6.15 4.75
N GLY A 130 9.13 4.82 4.79
CA GLY A 130 10.29 4.04 5.15
C GLY A 130 11.18 3.79 3.93
N PHE A 131 12.50 3.96 4.09
CA PHE A 131 13.46 3.69 3.04
C PHE A 131 14.67 2.90 3.56
N VAL A 132 15.30 2.19 2.64
CA VAL A 132 16.52 1.41 2.88
C VAL A 132 17.59 1.90 1.92
N SER A 133 18.77 2.24 2.40
CA SER A 133 19.90 2.60 1.58
C SER A 133 20.97 1.50 1.54
N GLY A 134 21.72 1.44 0.43
CA GLY A 134 22.92 0.64 0.31
C GLY A 134 22.75 -0.86 0.16
N GLY A 135 22.47 -1.30 -1.02
CA GLY A 135 22.39 -2.70 -1.37
C GLY A 135 23.55 -3.55 -0.90
N ARG A 136 23.26 -4.65 -0.34
CA ARG A 136 23.86 -5.98 -0.48
C ARG A 136 22.94 -6.95 0.21
N SER A 137 22.16 -7.67 -0.58
CA SER A 137 21.28 -8.73 -0.12
C SER A 137 19.98 -8.28 0.57
N MET A 138 18.87 -8.58 -0.03
CA MET A 138 17.51 -8.33 0.50
C MET A 138 17.26 -8.94 1.90
N ALA A 139 18.07 -9.88 2.34
CA ALA A 139 17.92 -10.58 3.62
C ALA A 139 18.46 -9.80 4.84
N ALA A 140 19.14 -8.68 4.64
CA ALA A 140 19.77 -7.92 5.72
C ALA A 140 19.45 -6.41 5.65
N GLN A 141 18.36 -6.02 5.00
CA GLN A 141 18.00 -4.61 4.90
C GLN A 141 17.32 -4.14 6.19
N ILE A 142 18.00 -3.30 6.93
CA ILE A 142 17.45 -2.58 8.06
C ILE A 142 16.90 -1.25 7.51
N MET A 143 15.70 -0.87 7.93
CA MET A 143 15.14 0.44 7.60
C MET A 143 16.04 1.54 8.20
N GLU A 144 16.67 2.36 7.34
CA GLU A 144 17.64 3.36 7.77
C GLU A 144 17.05 4.72 8.08
N GLY A 145 15.81 4.98 7.64
CA GLY A 145 15.19 6.25 7.92
C GLY A 145 13.70 6.31 7.62
N VAL A 146 13.09 7.37 8.11
CA VAL A 146 11.69 7.73 7.86
C VAL A 146 11.65 9.16 7.35
N LEU A 147 11.04 9.36 6.19
CA LEU A 147 10.75 10.67 5.66
C LEU A 147 9.29 11.03 5.99
N ILE A 148 9.08 12.23 6.50
CA ILE A 148 7.75 12.76 6.76
C ILE A 148 7.38 13.70 5.62
N ILE A 149 6.30 13.40 4.93
CA ILE A 149 5.72 14.27 3.91
C ILE A 149 4.53 14.99 4.57
N LYS A 150 4.57 16.31 4.56
CA LYS A 150 3.50 17.16 5.07
C LYS A 150 2.62 17.65 3.92
#